data_6cc0c42874b5f6bc600d966ca3f03dfa
#
_entry.id   6cc0c42874b5f6bc600d966ca3f03dfa
#
_cell.length_a   1.000
_cell.length_b   1.000
_cell.length_c   1.000
_cell.angle_alpha   90.00
_cell.angle_beta   90.00
_cell.angle_gamma   90.00
#
_symmetry.space_group_name_H-M   'P 1'
#
loop_
_entity.id
_entity.type
_entity.pdbx_description
1 polymer ?
#
loop_
_entity_poly.entity_id
_entity_poly.type
_entity_poly.pdbx_seq_one_letter_code
_entity_poly.pdbx_strand_id
1 'polypeptide(L)'
;SPDMPVAIAARNRTLPLSVRLDTMSWTPSLAPADYPALPDHLTRYPFRYVFPRGNSERLDMFAASPLLNREVTNVAGELIVNQKLGQHPGVTDVINIAYTLQPFTYGKSADKRVEQQDAYIKLDRNLEQLFSTISRQVGLDHAVIMLASTPPRPLRRRDDDRFNLPYGEFSARKAASLLNLYLIALHGNGAYISHFTDGNIYLNHKLLEEMKLDISVVRAEAAKLLASMTGVDRVHTLDDIIAGHAGEKAEALRRNTVGSSAGDLLIEVAPGFEIIDDYNELAPTAGHSGMVSCSAAATAPVFIFAPDVAAQTIGTPVDARAIAPTVARILRIRSPNGAAAPALVLTKK
;
A
#
# COMPACT_ATOMS: atom_id res chain seq x y z
N SER A 1 -11.14 21.23 0.80
CA SER A 1 -10.84 22.60 0.33
C SER A 1 -9.86 22.50 -0.83
N PRO A 2 -10.07 23.19 -1.96
CA PRO A 2 -9.10 23.20 -3.06
C PRO A 2 -7.80 23.91 -2.67
N ASP A 3 -7.82 24.67 -1.58
CA ASP A 3 -6.68 25.48 -1.15
C ASP A 3 -5.86 24.78 -0.08
N MET A 4 -4.53 24.84 -0.24
CA MET A 4 -3.59 24.34 0.75
C MET A 4 -3.70 25.17 2.05
N PRO A 5 -3.74 24.53 3.24
CA PRO A 5 -3.75 25.26 4.51
C PRO A 5 -2.61 26.26 4.58
N VAL A 6 -2.90 27.48 5.08
CA VAL A 6 -1.94 28.60 5.13
C VAL A 6 -0.62 28.23 5.80
N ALA A 7 -0.69 27.44 6.89
CA ALA A 7 0.51 26.97 7.61
C ALA A 7 1.40 26.08 6.70
N ILE A 8 0.82 25.19 5.92
CA ILE A 8 1.55 24.32 5.00
C ILE A 8 2.13 25.14 3.83
N ALA A 9 1.35 26.07 3.29
CA ALA A 9 1.83 26.97 2.24
C ALA A 9 2.99 27.84 2.73
N ALA A 10 2.93 28.34 3.97
CA ALA A 10 4.02 29.10 4.60
C ALA A 10 5.27 28.22 4.78
N ARG A 11 5.12 27.01 5.31
CA ARG A 11 6.21 26.03 5.45
C ARG A 11 6.92 25.77 4.10
N ASN A 12 6.15 25.52 3.05
CA ASN A 12 6.71 25.25 1.73
C ASN A 12 7.46 26.44 1.13
N ARG A 13 7.08 27.67 1.48
CA ARG A 13 7.79 28.88 1.04
C ARG A 13 9.06 29.15 1.85
N THR A 14 9.00 28.99 3.17
CA THR A 14 10.13 29.34 4.05
C THR A 14 11.23 28.31 4.04
N LEU A 15 10.87 27.04 3.97
CA LEU A 15 11.84 25.93 4.01
C LEU A 15 11.38 24.75 3.13
N PRO A 16 11.44 24.90 1.81
CA PRO A 16 10.96 23.86 0.89
C PRO A 16 11.72 22.54 1.08
N LEU A 17 11.01 21.43 0.93
CA LEU A 17 11.56 20.09 1.09
C LEU A 17 12.78 19.86 0.19
N SER A 18 12.76 20.39 -1.03
CA SER A 18 13.87 20.29 -1.99
C SER A 18 15.18 20.86 -1.46
N VAL A 19 15.13 21.89 -0.63
CA VAL A 19 16.32 22.48 0.03
C VAL A 19 16.73 21.66 1.24
N ARG A 20 15.76 21.22 2.05
CA ARG A 20 16.04 20.43 3.26
C ARG A 20 16.66 19.08 2.97
N LEU A 21 16.28 18.46 1.84
CA LEU A 21 16.84 17.18 1.39
C LEU A 21 18.37 17.21 1.20
N ASP A 22 18.96 18.38 0.94
CA ASP A 22 20.41 18.50 0.76
C ASP A 22 21.21 18.16 2.03
N THR A 23 20.59 18.38 3.20
CA THR A 23 21.22 18.14 4.50
C THR A 23 20.68 16.89 5.19
N MET A 24 19.63 16.27 4.66
CA MET A 24 19.07 15.07 5.23
C MET A 24 19.91 13.83 4.92
N SER A 25 20.05 12.98 5.92
CA SER A 25 20.62 11.65 5.75
C SER A 25 19.88 10.65 6.62
N TRP A 26 19.75 9.45 6.11
CA TRP A 26 19.24 8.31 6.86
C TRP A 26 20.39 7.40 7.24
N THR A 27 20.60 7.27 8.55
CA THR A 27 21.57 6.38 9.18
C THR A 27 20.85 5.53 10.23
N PRO A 28 21.43 4.40 10.66
CA PRO A 28 20.87 3.57 11.73
C PRO A 28 20.59 4.36 13.01
N SER A 29 19.50 4.02 13.67
CA SER A 29 19.05 4.64 14.93
C SER A 29 19.72 4.06 16.15
N LEU A 30 20.21 2.81 16.06
CA LEU A 30 20.86 2.04 17.12
C LEU A 30 22.32 1.79 16.78
N ALA A 31 23.08 1.35 17.78
CA ALA A 31 24.45 0.85 17.54
C ALA A 31 24.42 -0.45 16.71
N PRO A 32 25.46 -0.74 15.91
CA PRO A 32 25.50 -1.94 15.08
C PRO A 32 25.26 -3.25 15.83
N ALA A 33 25.68 -3.33 17.09
CA ALA A 33 25.50 -4.51 17.93
C ALA A 33 24.05 -4.77 18.33
N ASP A 34 23.18 -3.76 18.25
CA ASP A 34 21.78 -3.86 18.65
C ASP A 34 20.86 -4.30 17.49
N TYR A 35 21.43 -4.46 16.29
CA TYR A 35 20.71 -5.04 15.16
C TYR A 35 20.92 -6.55 15.08
N PRO A 36 20.04 -7.30 14.39
CA PRO A 36 20.26 -8.71 14.12
C PRO A 36 21.64 -8.95 13.50
N ALA A 37 22.19 -10.16 13.68
CA ALA A 37 23.51 -10.52 13.17
C ALA A 37 23.68 -10.07 11.70
N LEU A 38 24.54 -9.07 11.51
CA LEU A 38 24.88 -8.55 10.19
C LEU A 38 26.07 -9.34 9.64
N PRO A 39 26.16 -9.50 8.33
CA PRO A 39 27.40 -9.96 7.68
C PRO A 39 28.58 -9.07 8.08
N ASP A 40 29.76 -9.65 8.22
CA ASP A 40 30.97 -8.97 8.73
C ASP A 40 31.28 -7.65 8.00
N HIS A 41 30.99 -7.58 6.69
CA HIS A 41 31.21 -6.38 5.90
C HIS A 41 30.23 -5.23 6.19
N LEU A 42 29.09 -5.50 6.86
CA LEU A 42 28.09 -4.51 7.25
C LEU A 42 28.17 -4.09 8.71
N THR A 43 28.92 -4.80 9.56
CA THR A 43 28.99 -4.57 11.01
C THR A 43 29.54 -3.20 11.39
N ARG A 44 30.44 -2.62 10.59
CA ARG A 44 31.05 -1.31 10.87
C ARG A 44 30.29 -0.14 10.32
N TYR A 45 29.68 -0.31 9.15
CA TYR A 45 28.99 0.74 8.38
C TYR A 45 27.71 0.16 7.78
N PRO A 46 26.68 -0.08 8.58
CA PRO A 46 25.49 -0.77 8.08
C PRO A 46 24.81 -0.05 6.92
N PHE A 47 24.61 1.25 6.99
CA PHE A 47 24.19 2.06 5.85
C PHE A 47 24.25 3.58 6.14
N ARG A 48 24.31 4.36 5.05
CA ARG A 48 24.05 5.81 5.04
C ARG A 48 23.47 6.21 3.70
N TYR A 49 22.25 6.74 3.71
CA TYR A 49 21.59 7.25 2.52
C TYR A 49 21.51 8.77 2.57
N VAL A 50 21.83 9.40 1.46
CA VAL A 50 21.75 10.86 1.23
C VAL A 50 20.94 11.10 -0.03
N PHE A 51 20.43 12.32 -0.20
CA PHE A 51 19.51 12.67 -1.29
C PHE A 51 20.11 13.78 -2.16
N PRO A 52 21.10 13.48 -3.02
CA PRO A 52 21.82 14.48 -3.80
C PRO A 52 20.96 15.10 -4.90
N ARG A 53 21.16 16.37 -5.20
CA ARG A 53 20.40 17.14 -6.22
C ARG A 53 20.45 16.55 -7.62
N GLY A 54 21.55 15.94 -8.00
CA GLY A 54 21.75 15.36 -9.34
C GLY A 54 21.09 14.00 -9.55
N ASN A 55 20.44 13.41 -8.53
CA ASN A 55 19.76 12.14 -8.66
C ASN A 55 18.29 12.36 -9.05
N SER A 56 17.89 11.83 -10.21
CA SER A 56 16.52 11.89 -10.71
C SER A 56 15.52 11.17 -9.79
N GLU A 57 15.94 10.10 -9.09
CA GLU A 57 15.13 9.32 -8.14
C GLU A 57 15.12 9.90 -6.72
N ARG A 58 15.66 11.10 -6.54
CA ARG A 58 15.85 11.73 -5.23
C ARG A 58 14.58 11.77 -4.37
N LEU A 59 13.46 12.16 -4.97
CA LEU A 59 12.18 12.27 -4.26
C LEU A 59 11.59 10.90 -3.96
N ASP A 60 11.70 9.95 -4.88
CA ASP A 60 11.20 8.59 -4.70
C ASP A 60 11.99 7.86 -3.62
N MET A 61 13.32 8.02 -3.63
CA MET A 61 14.22 7.52 -2.60
C MET A 61 13.90 8.11 -1.21
N PHE A 62 13.59 9.43 -1.14
CA PHE A 62 13.13 10.05 0.09
C PHE A 62 11.77 9.50 0.52
N ALA A 63 10.81 9.37 -0.41
CA ALA A 63 9.48 8.85 -0.15
C ALA A 63 9.49 7.39 0.35
N ALA A 64 10.45 6.59 -0.14
CA ALA A 64 10.66 5.23 0.34
C ALA A 64 11.38 5.16 1.70
N SER A 65 11.98 6.23 2.16
CA SER A 65 12.72 6.27 3.42
C SER A 65 11.82 6.63 4.63
N PRO A 66 12.17 6.23 5.86
CA PRO A 66 11.43 6.60 7.05
C PRO A 66 11.47 8.11 7.37
N LEU A 67 12.29 8.88 6.65
CA LEU A 67 12.34 10.33 6.81
C LEU A 67 11.08 11.01 6.30
N LEU A 68 10.35 10.40 5.35
CA LEU A 68 9.01 10.85 4.95
C LEU A 68 8.06 10.86 6.15
N ASN A 69 8.06 9.78 6.93
CA ASN A 69 7.19 9.67 8.11
C ASN A 69 7.48 10.76 9.15
N ARG A 70 8.75 11.13 9.31
CA ARG A 70 9.14 12.27 10.16
C ARG A 70 8.54 13.59 9.64
N GLU A 71 8.57 13.82 8.33
CA GLU A 71 7.95 15.02 7.74
C GLU A 71 6.43 15.02 7.92
N VAL A 72 5.78 13.88 7.74
CA VAL A 72 4.34 13.70 7.98
C VAL A 72 4.01 14.02 9.43
N THR A 73 4.79 13.52 10.40
CA THR A 73 4.61 13.82 11.84
C THR A 73 4.78 15.30 12.13
N ASN A 74 5.80 15.94 11.56
CA ASN A 74 6.03 17.39 11.76
C ASN A 74 4.85 18.21 11.23
N VAL A 75 4.38 17.89 10.02
CA VAL A 75 3.21 18.57 9.43
C VAL A 75 1.95 18.33 10.25
N ALA A 76 1.71 17.11 10.71
CA ALA A 76 0.58 16.78 11.58
C ALA A 76 0.63 17.58 12.89
N GLY A 77 1.80 17.65 13.52
CA GLY A 77 2.01 18.46 14.74
C GLY A 77 1.76 19.94 14.51
N GLU A 78 2.27 20.49 13.41
CA GLU A 78 2.01 21.90 13.04
C GLU A 78 0.51 22.18 12.81
N LEU A 79 -0.21 21.24 12.18
CA LEU A 79 -1.66 21.36 11.98
C LEU A 79 -2.41 21.30 13.31
N ILE A 80 -2.08 20.37 14.19
CA ILE A 80 -2.70 20.26 15.53
C ILE A 80 -2.56 21.59 16.29
N VAL A 81 -1.36 22.17 16.28
CA VAL A 81 -1.07 23.42 17.01
C VAL A 81 -1.72 24.63 16.32
N ASN A 82 -1.48 24.83 15.03
CA ASN A 82 -1.88 26.04 14.32
C ASN A 82 -3.39 26.12 14.06
N GLN A 83 -4.03 24.98 13.87
CA GLN A 83 -5.48 24.90 13.69
C GLN A 83 -6.23 24.67 15.01
N LYS A 84 -5.51 24.58 16.14
CA LYS A 84 -6.08 24.33 17.47
C LYS A 84 -7.01 23.11 17.49
N LEU A 85 -6.61 22.04 16.80
CA LEU A 85 -7.42 20.81 16.70
C LEU A 85 -7.70 20.26 18.11
N GLY A 86 -8.93 19.83 18.33
CA GLY A 86 -9.42 19.34 19.61
C GLY A 86 -9.75 20.43 20.64
N GLN A 87 -9.63 21.70 20.27
CA GLN A 87 -9.90 22.84 21.15
C GLN A 87 -11.16 23.64 20.73
N HIS A 88 -11.87 23.21 19.68
CA HIS A 88 -13.06 23.87 19.19
C HIS A 88 -14.29 23.46 20.03
N PRO A 89 -14.99 24.39 20.71
CA PRO A 89 -16.15 24.03 21.54
C PRO A 89 -17.26 23.38 20.72
N GLY A 90 -17.71 22.20 21.17
CA GLY A 90 -18.85 21.50 20.56
C GLY A 90 -18.56 20.84 19.19
N VAL A 91 -17.33 20.87 18.73
CA VAL A 91 -16.91 20.25 17.46
C VAL A 91 -15.85 19.17 17.72
N THR A 92 -16.02 18.02 17.11
CA THR A 92 -14.98 16.98 17.12
C THR A 92 -14.12 17.12 15.87
N ASP A 93 -12.85 17.45 16.05
CA ASP A 93 -11.89 17.50 14.96
C ASP A 93 -11.37 16.10 14.64
N VAL A 94 -11.10 15.83 13.37
CA VAL A 94 -10.54 14.56 12.90
C VAL A 94 -9.31 14.84 12.07
N ILE A 95 -8.21 14.17 12.40
CA ILE A 95 -7.00 14.17 11.58
C ILE A 95 -6.70 12.73 11.14
N ASN A 96 -6.53 12.53 9.84
CA ASN A 96 -6.11 11.26 9.28
C ASN A 96 -4.65 11.39 8.83
N ILE A 97 -3.79 10.51 9.36
CA ILE A 97 -2.35 10.52 9.10
C ILE A 97 -1.97 9.19 8.48
N ALA A 98 -1.38 9.23 7.29
CA ALA A 98 -0.87 8.04 6.62
C ALA A 98 0.66 7.97 6.76
N TYR A 99 1.13 6.89 7.38
CA TYR A 99 2.54 6.53 7.42
C TYR A 99 2.83 5.42 6.43
N THR A 100 4.07 5.35 5.94
CA THR A 100 4.51 4.31 5.01
C THR A 100 5.73 3.58 5.56
N LEU A 101 5.72 2.24 5.44
CA LEU A 101 6.83 1.35 5.81
C LEU A 101 7.08 0.39 4.64
N GLN A 102 7.20 0.95 3.45
CA GLN A 102 7.51 0.14 2.26
C GLN A 102 8.97 -0.35 2.28
N PRO A 103 9.28 -1.48 1.60
CA PRO A 103 10.64 -1.93 1.43
C PRO A 103 11.49 -0.85 0.75
N PHE A 104 12.69 -0.61 1.29
CA PHE A 104 13.64 0.34 0.71
C PHE A 104 14.53 -0.39 -0.30
N THR A 105 14.30 -0.19 -1.58
CA THR A 105 14.97 -0.91 -2.67
C THR A 105 16.26 -0.25 -3.14
N TYR A 106 16.55 0.96 -2.69
CA TYR A 106 17.72 1.74 -3.11
C TYR A 106 19.01 1.29 -2.42
N GLY A 107 20.14 1.54 -3.07
CA GLY A 107 21.47 1.22 -2.58
C GLY A 107 21.98 -0.15 -3.01
N LYS A 108 23.25 -0.43 -2.70
CA LYS A 108 24.00 -1.57 -3.26
C LYS A 108 23.70 -2.92 -2.58
N SER A 109 23.25 -2.92 -1.34
CA SER A 109 22.97 -4.15 -0.62
C SER A 109 21.59 -4.70 -1.01
N ALA A 110 21.55 -5.98 -1.33
CA ALA A 110 20.28 -6.70 -1.53
C ALA A 110 19.58 -7.01 -0.20
N ASP A 111 20.33 -7.14 0.90
CA ASP A 111 19.81 -7.37 2.23
C ASP A 111 19.43 -6.04 2.89
N LYS A 112 18.14 -5.84 3.12
CA LYS A 112 17.54 -4.61 3.67
C LYS A 112 16.92 -4.80 5.06
N ARG A 113 17.27 -5.89 5.76
CA ARG A 113 16.66 -6.19 7.07
C ARG A 113 16.95 -5.11 8.11
N VAL A 114 18.14 -4.51 8.06
CA VAL A 114 18.53 -3.44 9.00
C VAL A 114 17.76 -2.15 8.70
N GLU A 115 17.68 -1.78 7.43
CA GLU A 115 16.88 -0.61 7.00
C GLU A 115 15.42 -0.76 7.39
N GLN A 116 14.87 -1.95 7.22
CA GLN A 116 13.49 -2.20 7.60
C GLN A 116 13.28 -2.12 9.12
N GLN A 117 14.15 -2.73 9.91
CA GLN A 117 14.11 -2.63 11.37
C GLN A 117 14.24 -1.16 11.81
N ASP A 118 15.19 -0.42 11.24
CA ASP A 118 15.38 1.00 11.55
C ASP A 118 14.18 1.86 11.18
N ALA A 119 13.49 1.53 10.08
CA ALA A 119 12.26 2.22 9.68
C ALA A 119 11.16 2.08 10.74
N TYR A 120 11.00 0.90 11.34
CA TYR A 120 10.07 0.69 12.46
C TYR A 120 10.49 1.48 13.71
N ILE A 121 11.78 1.47 14.07
CA ILE A 121 12.30 2.24 15.21
C ILE A 121 12.05 3.75 15.02
N LYS A 122 12.24 4.26 13.80
CA LYS A 122 11.96 5.65 13.49
C LYS A 122 10.46 5.97 13.50
N LEU A 123 9.62 5.05 13.06
CA LEU A 123 8.16 5.22 13.15
C LEU A 123 7.71 5.28 14.60
N ASP A 124 8.22 4.41 15.47
CA ASP A 124 7.92 4.41 16.92
C ASP A 124 8.24 5.78 17.54
N ARG A 125 9.42 6.33 17.26
CA ARG A 125 9.80 7.68 17.72
C ARG A 125 8.92 8.79 17.14
N ASN A 126 8.47 8.65 15.90
CA ASN A 126 7.54 9.61 15.30
C ASN A 126 6.16 9.55 15.96
N LEU A 127 5.68 8.36 16.32
CA LEU A 127 4.43 8.18 17.06
C LEU A 127 4.54 8.75 18.48
N GLU A 128 5.66 8.53 19.17
CA GLU A 128 5.94 9.14 20.47
C GLU A 128 5.87 10.68 20.39
N GLN A 129 6.51 11.27 19.39
CA GLN A 129 6.47 12.72 19.16
C GLN A 129 5.02 13.21 18.91
N LEU A 130 4.26 12.50 18.08
CA LEU A 130 2.87 12.82 17.76
C LEU A 130 2.00 12.74 19.03
N PHE A 131 2.09 11.65 19.77
CA PHE A 131 1.30 11.44 21.00
C PHE A 131 1.67 12.47 22.08
N SER A 132 2.94 12.80 22.22
CA SER A 132 3.38 13.90 23.10
C SER A 132 2.80 15.24 22.68
N THR A 133 2.66 15.49 21.39
CA THR A 133 2.04 16.74 20.89
C THR A 133 0.54 16.74 21.18
N ILE A 134 -0.17 15.63 20.93
CA ILE A 134 -1.61 15.48 21.24
C ILE A 134 -1.82 15.68 22.76
N SER A 135 -1.02 15.01 23.58
CA SER A 135 -1.12 15.09 25.04
C SER A 135 -1.00 16.53 25.55
N ARG A 136 -0.05 17.31 25.01
CA ARG A 136 0.18 18.70 25.42
C ARG A 136 -0.86 19.67 24.90
N GLN A 137 -1.38 19.47 23.70
CA GLN A 137 -2.27 20.43 23.03
C GLN A 137 -3.75 20.15 23.29
N VAL A 138 -4.12 18.89 23.41
CA VAL A 138 -5.52 18.43 23.52
C VAL A 138 -5.78 17.78 24.86
N GLY A 139 -4.81 17.03 25.39
CA GLY A 139 -5.00 16.09 26.50
C GLY A 139 -5.46 14.72 26.01
N LEU A 140 -4.87 13.65 26.52
CA LEU A 140 -5.23 12.28 26.11
C LEU A 140 -6.66 11.91 26.55
N ASP A 141 -7.19 12.55 27.59
CA ASP A 141 -8.58 12.33 28.06
C ASP A 141 -9.62 12.87 27.07
N HIS A 142 -9.21 13.66 26.13
CA HIS A 142 -10.07 14.26 25.09
C HIS A 142 -9.74 13.76 23.69
N ALA A 143 -8.88 12.74 23.57
CA ALA A 143 -8.44 12.22 22.30
C ALA A 143 -8.79 10.75 22.14
N VAL A 144 -9.24 10.37 20.96
CA VAL A 144 -9.30 8.97 20.51
C VAL A 144 -8.26 8.77 19.43
N ILE A 145 -7.39 7.79 19.61
CA ILE A 145 -6.32 7.46 18.68
C ILE A 145 -6.58 6.05 18.14
N MET A 146 -6.67 5.93 16.84
CA MET A 146 -6.77 4.63 16.17
C MET A 146 -5.57 4.48 15.23
N LEU A 147 -4.77 3.43 15.46
CA LEU A 147 -3.67 3.05 14.60
C LEU A 147 -4.02 1.72 13.94
N ALA A 148 -4.21 1.73 12.64
CA ALA A 148 -4.47 0.54 11.85
C ALA A 148 -3.37 0.39 10.80
N SER A 149 -2.88 -0.83 10.61
CA SER A 149 -1.92 -1.12 9.56
C SER A 149 -2.56 -1.92 8.43
N THR A 150 -2.01 -1.75 7.24
CA THR A 150 -2.29 -2.64 6.12
C THR A 150 -1.42 -3.90 6.23
N PRO A 151 -1.87 -5.05 5.72
CA PRO A 151 -1.04 -6.23 5.68
C PRO A 151 0.27 -5.96 4.97
N PRO A 152 1.40 -6.47 5.50
CA PRO A 152 2.69 -6.32 4.84
C PRO A 152 2.67 -7.05 3.48
N ARG A 153 3.30 -6.47 2.47
CA ARG A 153 3.68 -7.24 1.28
C ARG A 153 4.74 -8.26 1.70
N PRO A 154 4.64 -9.52 1.24
CA PRO A 154 5.68 -10.49 1.52
C PRO A 154 7.01 -9.96 0.98
N LEU A 155 8.00 -9.81 1.88
CA LEU A 155 9.36 -9.52 1.44
C LEU A 155 9.95 -10.80 0.85
N ARG A 156 10.72 -10.67 -0.24
CA ARG A 156 11.57 -11.75 -0.74
C ARG A 156 12.42 -12.28 0.43
N ARG A 157 12.14 -13.50 0.87
CA ARG A 157 12.97 -14.15 1.88
C ARG A 157 14.16 -14.77 1.18
N ARG A 158 15.37 -14.34 1.53
CA ARG A 158 16.61 -15.02 1.13
C ARG A 158 16.70 -16.47 1.62
N ASP A 159 15.84 -16.82 2.57
CA ASP A 159 15.75 -18.18 3.09
C ASP A 159 15.12 -19.16 2.08
N ASP A 160 14.45 -18.66 1.06
CA ASP A 160 13.87 -19.50 -0.01
C ASP A 160 14.97 -20.23 -0.80
N ASP A 161 16.16 -19.64 -0.92
CA ASP A 161 17.34 -20.30 -1.54
C ASP A 161 17.81 -21.52 -0.76
N ARG A 162 17.65 -21.52 0.59
CA ARG A 162 18.03 -22.66 1.44
C ARG A 162 17.11 -23.86 1.27
N PHE A 163 15.87 -23.63 0.92
CA PHE A 163 14.84 -24.66 0.76
C PHE A 163 14.61 -25.02 -0.70
N ASN A 164 15.38 -24.48 -1.63
CA ASN A 164 15.24 -24.70 -3.07
C ASN A 164 13.80 -24.43 -3.56
N LEU A 165 13.12 -23.47 -2.97
CA LEU A 165 11.79 -23.07 -3.38
C LEU A 165 11.87 -22.29 -4.70
N PRO A 166 10.99 -22.57 -5.66
CA PRO A 166 10.95 -21.80 -6.89
C PRO A 166 10.56 -20.35 -6.59
N TYR A 167 11.39 -19.43 -7.06
CA TYR A 167 11.12 -18.00 -6.97
C TYR A 167 11.47 -17.32 -8.28
N GLY A 168 10.85 -16.17 -8.51
CA GLY A 168 11.13 -15.44 -9.74
C GLY A 168 10.32 -14.15 -9.84
N GLU A 169 10.53 -13.48 -10.95
CA GLU A 169 9.81 -12.29 -11.34
C GLU A 169 8.86 -12.64 -12.49
N PHE A 170 7.61 -12.22 -12.34
CA PHE A 170 6.63 -12.30 -13.42
C PHE A 170 6.44 -10.90 -14.01
N SER A 171 6.91 -10.69 -15.23
CA SER A 171 6.77 -9.40 -15.91
C SER A 171 5.39 -9.28 -16.55
N ALA A 172 4.55 -8.39 -16.02
CA ALA A 172 3.24 -8.10 -16.55
C ALA A 172 3.31 -7.56 -17.99
N ARG A 173 4.33 -6.77 -18.31
CA ARG A 173 4.58 -6.25 -19.67
C ARG A 173 4.85 -7.37 -20.68
N LYS A 174 5.74 -8.30 -20.33
CA LYS A 174 6.05 -9.44 -21.22
C LYS A 174 4.81 -10.32 -21.43
N ALA A 175 4.06 -10.57 -20.37
CA ALA A 175 2.82 -11.32 -20.43
C ALA A 175 1.78 -10.64 -21.34
N ALA A 176 1.56 -9.32 -21.16
CA ALA A 176 0.66 -8.54 -21.99
C ALA A 176 1.08 -8.53 -23.47
N SER A 177 2.38 -8.39 -23.75
CA SER A 177 2.92 -8.41 -25.11
C SER A 177 2.74 -9.78 -25.79
N LEU A 178 3.03 -10.88 -25.09
CA LEU A 178 2.83 -12.24 -25.59
C LEU A 178 1.34 -12.53 -25.80
N LEU A 179 0.50 -12.10 -24.88
CA LEU A 179 -0.95 -12.23 -25.01
C LEU A 179 -1.46 -11.48 -26.24
N ASN A 180 -0.99 -10.26 -26.47
CA ASN A 180 -1.38 -9.50 -27.66
C ASN A 180 -0.98 -10.21 -28.95
N LEU A 181 0.24 -10.76 -29.03
CA LEU A 181 0.70 -11.55 -30.18
C LEU A 181 -0.16 -12.81 -30.39
N TYR A 182 -0.52 -13.50 -29.31
CA TYR A 182 -1.38 -14.66 -29.36
C TYR A 182 -2.78 -14.32 -29.89
N LEU A 183 -3.39 -13.24 -29.41
CA LEU A 183 -4.70 -12.79 -29.89
C LEU A 183 -4.66 -12.31 -31.35
N ILE A 184 -3.55 -11.70 -31.79
CA ILE A 184 -3.31 -11.37 -33.20
C ILE A 184 -3.31 -12.65 -34.06
N ALA A 185 -2.67 -13.71 -33.58
CA ALA A 185 -2.62 -14.98 -34.32
C ALA A 185 -3.99 -15.67 -34.42
N LEU A 186 -4.87 -15.49 -33.46
CA LEU A 186 -6.22 -16.06 -33.46
C LEU A 186 -7.23 -15.22 -34.23
N HIS A 187 -7.19 -13.90 -34.08
CA HIS A 187 -8.29 -13.01 -34.51
C HIS A 187 -7.86 -11.97 -35.55
N GLY A 188 -6.57 -11.93 -35.91
CA GLY A 188 -6.05 -10.95 -36.87
C GLY A 188 -5.37 -9.76 -36.20
N ASN A 189 -4.88 -8.84 -37.01
CA ASN A 189 -4.07 -7.71 -36.54
C ASN A 189 -4.87 -6.74 -35.70
N GLY A 190 -4.34 -6.40 -34.51
CA GLY A 190 -4.98 -5.45 -33.59
C GLY A 190 -4.21 -5.26 -32.28
N ALA A 191 -4.51 -4.19 -31.56
CA ALA A 191 -4.03 -3.92 -30.22
C ALA A 191 -5.09 -4.39 -29.20
N TYR A 192 -5.06 -5.65 -28.84
CA TYR A 192 -6.06 -6.28 -27.96
C TYR A 192 -5.92 -5.91 -26.49
N ILE A 193 -4.72 -5.52 -26.06
CA ILE A 193 -4.45 -5.11 -24.68
C ILE A 193 -4.42 -3.60 -24.62
N SER A 194 -5.31 -3.02 -23.81
CA SER A 194 -5.37 -1.57 -23.58
C SER A 194 -4.45 -1.14 -22.46
N HIS A 195 -4.38 -1.93 -21.38
CA HIS A 195 -3.59 -1.61 -20.19
C HIS A 195 -3.30 -2.86 -19.36
N PHE A 196 -2.30 -2.78 -18.47
CA PHE A 196 -2.01 -3.77 -17.44
C PHE A 196 -1.44 -3.08 -16.20
N THR A 197 -1.81 -3.55 -15.02
CA THR A 197 -1.31 -3.05 -13.73
C THR A 197 -1.60 -4.04 -12.62
N ASP A 198 -0.65 -4.24 -11.71
CA ASP A 198 -0.78 -5.06 -10.50
C ASP A 198 -1.49 -6.42 -10.72
N GLY A 199 -1.12 -7.13 -11.78
CA GLY A 199 -1.72 -8.41 -12.14
C GLY A 199 -3.05 -8.32 -12.87
N ASN A 200 -3.61 -7.13 -13.09
CA ASN A 200 -4.79 -6.93 -13.92
C ASN A 200 -4.39 -6.66 -15.36
N ILE A 201 -5.09 -7.30 -16.30
CA ILE A 201 -4.99 -7.03 -17.73
C ILE A 201 -6.34 -6.54 -18.23
N TYR A 202 -6.32 -5.43 -18.96
CA TYR A 202 -7.49 -4.79 -19.55
C TYR A 202 -7.48 -4.99 -21.05
N LEU A 203 -8.55 -5.56 -21.59
CA LEU A 203 -8.72 -5.74 -23.04
C LEU A 203 -9.20 -4.43 -23.68
N ASN A 204 -8.94 -4.31 -24.96
CA ASN A 204 -9.43 -3.20 -25.78
C ASN A 204 -10.86 -3.49 -26.24
N HIS A 205 -11.85 -3.16 -25.41
CA HIS A 205 -13.26 -3.43 -25.68
C HIS A 205 -13.72 -2.82 -27.01
N LYS A 206 -13.22 -1.62 -27.36
CA LYS A 206 -13.58 -0.95 -28.63
C LYS A 206 -13.15 -1.79 -29.83
N LEU A 207 -11.93 -2.30 -29.82
CA LEU A 207 -11.43 -3.18 -30.86
C LEU A 207 -12.27 -4.47 -30.98
N LEU A 208 -12.60 -5.08 -29.81
CA LEU A 208 -13.40 -6.30 -29.78
C LEU A 208 -14.81 -6.08 -30.39
N GLU A 209 -15.44 -4.95 -30.09
CA GLU A 209 -16.73 -4.56 -30.72
C GLU A 209 -16.60 -4.35 -32.21
N GLU A 210 -15.58 -3.62 -32.68
CA GLU A 210 -15.31 -3.38 -34.11
C GLU A 210 -15.10 -4.70 -34.88
N MET A 211 -14.40 -5.66 -34.24
CA MET A 211 -14.15 -6.98 -34.83
C MET A 211 -15.29 -7.98 -34.57
N LYS A 212 -16.35 -7.59 -33.88
CA LYS A 212 -17.50 -8.43 -33.51
C LYS A 212 -17.09 -9.69 -32.76
N LEU A 213 -16.09 -9.59 -31.88
CA LEU A 213 -15.62 -10.68 -31.02
C LEU A 213 -16.38 -10.67 -29.71
N ASP A 214 -16.75 -11.85 -29.23
CA ASP A 214 -17.33 -12.01 -27.90
C ASP A 214 -16.23 -11.86 -26.85
N ILE A 215 -16.39 -10.88 -25.97
CA ILE A 215 -15.41 -10.56 -24.93
C ILE A 215 -15.18 -11.72 -23.97
N SER A 216 -16.22 -12.51 -23.65
CA SER A 216 -16.11 -13.66 -22.75
C SER A 216 -15.27 -14.77 -23.36
N VAL A 217 -15.38 -14.97 -24.68
CA VAL A 217 -14.54 -15.91 -25.42
C VAL A 217 -13.09 -15.46 -25.41
N VAL A 218 -12.84 -14.18 -25.72
CA VAL A 218 -11.47 -13.63 -25.72
C VAL A 218 -10.85 -13.67 -24.33
N ARG A 219 -11.61 -13.39 -23.25
CA ARG A 219 -11.16 -13.55 -21.87
C ARG A 219 -10.75 -15.00 -21.57
N ALA A 220 -11.56 -15.96 -21.99
CA ALA A 220 -11.26 -17.38 -21.76
C ALA A 220 -10.00 -17.84 -22.52
N GLU A 221 -9.82 -17.43 -23.77
CA GLU A 221 -8.61 -17.72 -24.57
C GLU A 221 -7.38 -17.07 -23.94
N ALA A 222 -7.48 -15.81 -23.53
CA ALA A 222 -6.42 -15.07 -22.85
C ALA A 222 -6.03 -15.73 -21.51
N ALA A 223 -7.02 -16.12 -20.71
CA ALA A 223 -6.79 -16.80 -19.43
C ALA A 223 -6.05 -18.12 -19.63
N LYS A 224 -6.39 -18.89 -20.65
CA LYS A 224 -5.73 -20.17 -20.97
C LYS A 224 -4.25 -19.99 -21.30
N LEU A 225 -3.91 -18.97 -22.11
CA LEU A 225 -2.51 -18.67 -22.40
C LEU A 225 -1.75 -18.25 -21.14
N LEU A 226 -2.29 -17.28 -20.41
CA LEU A 226 -1.64 -16.74 -19.22
C LEU A 226 -1.41 -17.79 -18.14
N ALA A 227 -2.37 -18.70 -17.94
CA ALA A 227 -2.25 -19.81 -16.99
C ALA A 227 -1.12 -20.81 -17.35
N SER A 228 -0.67 -20.84 -18.62
CA SER A 228 0.45 -21.66 -19.05
C SER A 228 1.82 -21.02 -18.82
N MET A 229 1.87 -19.76 -18.41
CA MET A 229 3.12 -19.02 -18.21
C MET A 229 3.78 -19.41 -16.89
N THR A 230 5.11 -19.47 -16.89
CA THR A 230 5.89 -19.73 -15.68
C THR A 230 5.66 -18.64 -14.64
N GLY A 231 5.40 -19.07 -13.41
CA GLY A 231 5.15 -18.14 -12.28
C GLY A 231 3.69 -17.75 -12.09
N VAL A 232 2.79 -18.19 -12.96
CA VAL A 232 1.36 -18.02 -12.78
C VAL A 232 0.78 -19.23 -12.03
N ASP A 233 0.04 -18.97 -10.95
CA ASP A 233 -0.71 -19.98 -10.22
C ASP A 233 -2.14 -20.11 -10.78
N ARG A 234 -2.82 -18.99 -10.93
CA ARG A 234 -4.18 -18.91 -11.46
C ARG A 234 -4.41 -17.65 -12.28
N VAL A 235 -5.37 -17.72 -13.16
CA VAL A 235 -5.92 -16.57 -13.87
C VAL A 235 -7.43 -16.58 -13.69
N HIS A 236 -7.96 -15.48 -13.22
CA HIS A 236 -9.40 -15.28 -13.06
C HIS A 236 -9.90 -14.34 -14.14
N THR A 237 -10.93 -14.75 -14.86
CA THR A 237 -11.64 -13.84 -15.76
C THR A 237 -12.61 -12.98 -14.95
N LEU A 238 -12.93 -11.79 -15.43
CA LEU A 238 -13.94 -10.95 -14.79
C LEU A 238 -15.29 -11.69 -14.71
N ASP A 239 -15.60 -12.49 -15.73
CA ASP A 239 -16.83 -13.30 -15.78
C ASP A 239 -16.88 -14.32 -14.65
N ASP A 240 -15.78 -15.04 -14.39
CA ASP A 240 -15.68 -16.00 -13.28
C ASP A 240 -15.76 -15.33 -11.92
N ILE A 241 -15.16 -14.15 -11.77
CA ILE A 241 -15.24 -13.37 -10.52
C ILE A 241 -16.68 -12.96 -10.26
N ILE A 242 -17.38 -12.41 -11.25
CA ILE A 242 -18.77 -11.96 -11.12
C ILE A 242 -19.70 -13.14 -10.84
N ALA A 243 -19.51 -14.25 -11.56
CA ALA A 243 -20.29 -15.47 -11.37
C ALA A 243 -20.01 -16.20 -10.05
N GLY A 244 -18.91 -15.85 -9.36
CA GLY A 244 -18.50 -16.51 -8.13
C GLY A 244 -17.76 -17.83 -8.34
N HIS A 245 -17.23 -18.08 -9.52
CA HIS A 245 -16.50 -19.31 -9.87
C HIS A 245 -15.00 -19.25 -9.54
N ALA A 246 -14.52 -18.18 -8.90
CA ALA A 246 -13.10 -17.99 -8.60
C ALA A 246 -12.57 -18.83 -7.40
N GLY A 247 -13.22 -19.94 -7.05
CA GLY A 247 -12.80 -20.85 -6.00
C GLY A 247 -13.01 -20.31 -4.59
N GLU A 248 -12.18 -20.72 -3.63
CA GLU A 248 -12.31 -20.36 -2.21
C GLU A 248 -12.23 -18.84 -1.96
N LYS A 249 -11.57 -18.11 -2.83
CA LYS A 249 -11.43 -16.64 -2.75
C LYS A 249 -12.53 -15.87 -3.48
N ALA A 250 -13.47 -16.57 -4.13
CA ALA A 250 -14.50 -15.99 -5.01
C ALA A 250 -15.23 -14.81 -4.36
N GLU A 251 -15.66 -14.98 -3.13
CA GLU A 251 -16.41 -13.95 -2.41
C GLU A 251 -15.54 -12.72 -2.09
N ALA A 252 -14.28 -12.92 -1.71
CA ALA A 252 -13.35 -11.83 -1.46
C ALA A 252 -13.02 -11.07 -2.75
N LEU A 253 -12.79 -11.78 -3.86
CA LEU A 253 -12.56 -11.19 -5.17
C LEU A 253 -13.79 -10.39 -5.63
N ARG A 254 -14.99 -10.96 -5.55
CA ARG A 254 -16.25 -10.27 -5.90
C ARG A 254 -16.45 -8.99 -5.12
N ARG A 255 -16.20 -9.00 -3.81
CA ARG A 255 -16.34 -7.80 -2.95
C ARG A 255 -15.34 -6.71 -3.28
N ASN A 256 -14.15 -7.09 -3.72
CA ASN A 256 -13.08 -6.16 -4.08
C ASN A 256 -13.14 -5.71 -5.55
N THR A 257 -14.02 -6.34 -6.34
CA THR A 257 -14.14 -6.04 -7.77
C THR A 257 -15.21 -4.97 -7.97
N VAL A 258 -14.79 -3.81 -8.49
CA VAL A 258 -15.68 -2.77 -8.98
C VAL A 258 -15.77 -2.92 -10.49
N GLY A 259 -16.93 -3.35 -11.00
CA GLY A 259 -17.10 -3.80 -12.38
C GLY A 259 -16.60 -2.84 -13.47
N SER A 260 -16.66 -1.52 -13.21
CA SER A 260 -16.17 -0.50 -14.16
C SER A 260 -14.66 -0.25 -14.09
N SER A 261 -13.98 -0.75 -13.06
CA SER A 261 -12.56 -0.48 -12.81
C SER A 261 -11.71 -1.74 -12.73
N ALA A 262 -12.34 -2.93 -12.71
CA ALA A 262 -11.63 -4.21 -12.67
C ALA A 262 -11.04 -4.55 -14.04
N GLY A 263 -9.89 -5.20 -14.04
CA GLY A 263 -9.33 -5.80 -15.25
C GLY A 263 -10.21 -6.93 -15.80
N ASP A 264 -10.10 -7.18 -17.08
CA ASP A 264 -10.76 -8.31 -17.74
C ASP A 264 -10.20 -9.65 -17.26
N LEU A 265 -8.93 -9.64 -16.87
CA LEU A 265 -8.18 -10.78 -16.36
C LEU A 265 -7.40 -10.38 -15.14
N LEU A 266 -7.40 -11.22 -14.12
CA LEU A 266 -6.62 -11.06 -12.91
C LEU A 266 -5.65 -12.26 -12.78
N ILE A 267 -4.36 -11.96 -12.70
CA ILE A 267 -3.29 -12.95 -12.57
C ILE A 267 -2.92 -13.11 -11.10
N GLU A 268 -2.98 -14.34 -10.62
CA GLU A 268 -2.44 -14.76 -9.33
C GLU A 268 -1.12 -15.48 -9.59
N VAL A 269 -0.02 -14.92 -9.07
CA VAL A 269 1.30 -15.53 -9.22
C VAL A 269 1.52 -16.63 -8.19
N ALA A 270 2.32 -17.61 -8.55
CA ALA A 270 2.69 -18.70 -7.68
C ALA A 270 3.48 -18.21 -6.45
N PRO A 271 3.40 -18.92 -5.31
CA PRO A 271 4.21 -18.61 -4.14
C PRO A 271 5.70 -18.48 -4.51
N GLY A 272 6.35 -17.41 -4.03
CA GLY A 272 7.74 -17.10 -4.37
C GLY A 272 7.91 -16.26 -5.64
N PHE A 273 6.88 -16.05 -6.43
CA PHE A 273 6.93 -15.12 -7.57
C PHE A 273 6.38 -13.75 -7.19
N GLU A 274 6.97 -12.71 -7.77
CA GLU A 274 6.53 -11.33 -7.61
C GLU A 274 6.19 -10.72 -8.96
N ILE A 275 5.06 -10.04 -9.05
CA ILE A 275 4.71 -9.29 -10.25
C ILE A 275 5.59 -8.04 -10.28
N ILE A 276 6.37 -7.89 -11.34
CA ILE A 276 7.10 -6.67 -11.64
C ILE A 276 6.37 -5.95 -12.77
N ASP A 277 5.97 -4.72 -12.48
CA ASP A 277 5.55 -3.79 -13.50
C ASP A 277 6.78 -3.00 -13.94
N ASP A 278 7.24 -3.25 -15.17
CA ASP A 278 8.32 -2.47 -15.78
C ASP A 278 7.80 -1.06 -16.13
N TYR A 279 7.42 -0.32 -15.10
CA TYR A 279 6.93 1.04 -15.23
C TYR A 279 8.09 1.97 -15.56
N ASN A 280 8.31 2.23 -16.83
CA ASN A 280 9.18 3.35 -17.19
C ASN A 280 8.65 4.29 -18.27
N GLU A 281 7.48 4.08 -18.87
CA GLU A 281 7.12 4.98 -19.99
C GLU A 281 5.66 5.39 -20.18
N LEU A 282 4.71 4.92 -19.38
CA LEU A 282 3.33 5.42 -19.51
C LEU A 282 2.79 5.78 -18.12
N ALA A 283 2.73 7.08 -17.86
CA ALA A 283 2.01 7.60 -16.70
C ALA A 283 0.61 6.96 -16.64
N PRO A 284 0.16 6.47 -15.47
CA PRO A 284 -1.18 5.94 -15.35
C PRO A 284 -2.17 7.05 -15.74
N THR A 285 -2.94 6.79 -16.76
CA THR A 285 -4.08 7.66 -17.10
C THR A 285 -4.95 7.71 -15.85
N ALA A 286 -5.09 8.89 -15.28
CA ALA A 286 -5.92 9.13 -14.10
C ALA A 286 -7.30 8.49 -14.31
N GLY A 287 -7.65 7.47 -13.53
CA GLY A 287 -8.95 6.82 -13.60
C GLY A 287 -9.01 5.33 -13.26
N HIS A 288 -7.90 4.63 -13.16
CA HIS A 288 -7.89 3.19 -12.85
C HIS A 288 -7.51 2.95 -11.39
N SER A 289 -8.41 3.23 -10.47
CA SER A 289 -8.21 3.05 -9.03
C SER A 289 -8.99 1.87 -8.45
N GLY A 290 -9.10 0.79 -9.19
CA GLY A 290 -9.79 -0.42 -8.75
C GLY A 290 -8.87 -1.63 -8.78
N MET A 291 -7.82 -1.65 -7.94
CA MET A 291 -6.96 -2.82 -7.84
C MET A 291 -7.67 -3.95 -7.13
N VAL A 292 -7.84 -5.07 -7.82
CA VAL A 292 -8.19 -6.35 -7.22
C VAL A 292 -6.89 -7.04 -6.83
N SER A 293 -6.71 -7.34 -5.55
CA SER A 293 -5.55 -8.07 -5.07
C SER A 293 -5.96 -9.48 -4.65
N CYS A 294 -5.29 -10.47 -5.19
CA CYS A 294 -5.42 -11.88 -4.78
C CYS A 294 -4.58 -12.23 -3.56
N SER A 295 -3.98 -11.26 -2.89
CA SER A 295 -3.17 -11.52 -1.71
C SER A 295 -3.96 -12.33 -0.68
N ALA A 296 -3.35 -13.37 -0.14
CA ALA A 296 -3.90 -14.11 0.99
C ALA A 296 -4.25 -13.14 2.12
N ALA A 297 -5.36 -13.37 2.80
CA ALA A 297 -5.77 -12.55 3.93
C ALA A 297 -4.65 -12.56 4.98
N ALA A 298 -3.88 -11.49 5.01
CA ALA A 298 -2.86 -11.28 6.03
C ALA A 298 -3.46 -10.45 7.16
N THR A 299 -3.17 -10.84 8.39
CA THR A 299 -3.60 -10.10 9.57
C THR A 299 -2.61 -8.97 9.86
N ALA A 300 -3.15 -7.84 10.28
CA ALA A 300 -2.38 -6.67 10.68
C ALA A 300 -2.93 -6.13 12.02
N PRO A 301 -2.07 -5.61 12.91
CA PRO A 301 -2.53 -5.11 14.20
C PRO A 301 -3.35 -3.84 14.04
N VAL A 302 -4.36 -3.70 14.91
CA VAL A 302 -5.12 -2.46 15.11
C VAL A 302 -5.05 -2.10 16.59
N PHE A 303 -4.65 -0.87 16.87
CA PHE A 303 -4.61 -0.32 18.23
C PHE A 303 -5.65 0.78 18.34
N ILE A 304 -6.44 0.74 19.41
CA ILE A 304 -7.43 1.77 19.71
C ILE A 304 -7.17 2.27 21.13
N PHE A 305 -6.89 3.55 21.24
CA PHE A 305 -6.84 4.24 22.51
C PHE A 305 -8.05 5.19 22.61
N ALA A 306 -8.81 5.04 23.67
CA ALA A 306 -9.89 5.97 24.02
C ALA A 306 -10.00 6.05 25.55
N PRO A 307 -10.36 7.21 26.12
CA PRO A 307 -10.40 7.41 27.58
C PRO A 307 -11.37 6.48 28.31
N ASP A 308 -12.49 6.13 27.67
CA ASP A 308 -13.56 5.31 28.22
C ASP A 308 -13.48 3.83 27.84
N VAL A 309 -12.41 3.42 27.13
CA VAL A 309 -12.20 2.03 26.72
C VAL A 309 -11.24 1.33 27.68
N ALA A 310 -11.62 0.14 28.16
CA ALA A 310 -10.80 -0.68 29.01
C ALA A 310 -9.62 -1.29 28.24
N ALA A 311 -8.46 -1.42 28.88
CA ALA A 311 -7.31 -2.12 28.30
C ALA A 311 -7.66 -3.60 28.11
N GLN A 312 -7.57 -4.08 26.87
CA GLN A 312 -7.83 -5.46 26.50
C GLN A 312 -7.04 -5.85 25.24
N THR A 313 -6.78 -7.13 25.10
CA THR A 313 -6.20 -7.70 23.88
C THR A 313 -7.21 -8.65 23.26
N ILE A 314 -7.54 -8.45 22.00
CA ILE A 314 -8.45 -9.29 21.24
C ILE A 314 -7.59 -10.12 20.28
N GLY A 315 -7.47 -11.42 20.53
CA GLY A 315 -6.67 -12.34 19.70
C GLY A 315 -7.44 -12.85 18.47
N THR A 316 -8.75 -12.67 18.42
CA THR A 316 -9.56 -13.08 17.26
C THR A 316 -9.45 -12.03 16.14
N PRO A 317 -9.10 -12.44 14.89
CA PRO A 317 -9.07 -11.51 13.78
C PRO A 317 -10.43 -10.84 13.56
N VAL A 318 -10.40 -9.55 13.30
CA VAL A 318 -11.58 -8.74 12.99
C VAL A 318 -11.51 -8.24 11.54
N ASP A 319 -12.67 -8.05 10.92
CA ASP A 319 -12.74 -7.52 9.56
C ASP A 319 -12.29 -6.04 9.54
N ALA A 320 -11.30 -5.70 8.74
CA ALA A 320 -10.81 -4.33 8.59
C ALA A 320 -11.91 -3.35 8.14
N ARG A 321 -12.96 -3.83 7.45
CA ARG A 321 -14.14 -3.03 7.07
C ARG A 321 -14.91 -2.49 8.27
N ALA A 322 -14.70 -3.06 9.48
CA ALA A 322 -15.29 -2.57 10.72
C ALA A 322 -14.67 -1.25 11.21
N ILE A 323 -13.50 -0.84 10.70
CA ILE A 323 -12.80 0.37 11.14
C ILE A 323 -13.64 1.62 10.88
N ALA A 324 -14.13 1.82 9.66
CA ALA A 324 -14.92 3.01 9.33
C ALA A 324 -16.24 3.12 10.12
N PRO A 325 -17.05 2.05 10.29
CA PRO A 325 -18.19 2.07 11.20
C PRO A 325 -17.82 2.33 12.66
N THR A 326 -16.67 1.85 13.12
CA THR A 326 -16.19 2.10 14.49
C THR A 326 -15.86 3.58 14.67
N VAL A 327 -15.17 4.19 13.72
CA VAL A 327 -14.90 5.64 13.73
C VAL A 327 -16.22 6.43 13.72
N ALA A 328 -17.16 6.08 12.84
CA ALA A 328 -18.47 6.73 12.78
C ALA A 328 -19.24 6.64 14.11
N ARG A 329 -19.18 5.48 14.77
CA ARG A 329 -19.79 5.28 16.10
C ARG A 329 -19.14 6.16 17.18
N ILE A 330 -17.81 6.27 17.17
CA ILE A 330 -17.07 7.14 18.11
C ILE A 330 -17.47 8.60 17.87
N LEU A 331 -17.55 9.01 16.62
CA LEU A 331 -17.95 10.38 16.24
C LEU A 331 -19.45 10.65 16.41
N ARG A 332 -20.26 9.63 16.75
CA ARG A 332 -21.72 9.70 16.84
C ARG A 332 -22.40 10.17 15.55
N ILE A 333 -21.85 9.76 14.43
CA ILE A 333 -22.40 10.02 13.10
C ILE A 333 -22.90 8.71 12.46
N ARG A 334 -23.69 8.83 11.40
CA ARG A 334 -24.13 7.67 10.63
C ARG A 334 -22.93 6.99 9.95
N SER A 335 -22.90 5.66 10.01
CA SER A 335 -21.90 4.88 9.26
C SER A 335 -22.00 5.14 7.75
N PRO A 336 -20.88 5.06 7.01
CA PRO A 336 -20.90 5.18 5.56
C PRO A 336 -21.86 4.17 4.92
N ASN A 337 -22.57 4.57 3.86
CA ASN A 337 -23.58 3.71 3.21
C ASN A 337 -22.98 2.40 2.65
N GLY A 338 -21.70 2.40 2.27
CA GLY A 338 -20.98 1.22 1.81
C GLY A 338 -20.40 0.34 2.92
N ALA A 339 -20.57 0.70 4.20
CA ALA A 339 -20.03 -0.06 5.31
C ALA A 339 -20.89 -1.28 5.59
N ALA A 340 -20.43 -2.45 5.15
CA ALA A 340 -21.14 -3.72 5.33
C ALA A 340 -20.84 -4.44 6.66
N ALA A 341 -19.71 -4.10 7.31
CA ALA A 341 -19.32 -4.71 8.58
C ALA A 341 -19.85 -3.90 9.77
N PRO A 342 -20.23 -4.56 10.89
CA PRO A 342 -20.61 -3.87 12.11
C PRO A 342 -19.40 -3.17 12.74
N ALA A 343 -19.65 -2.11 13.50
CA ALA A 343 -18.60 -1.46 14.30
C ALA A 343 -18.05 -2.42 15.37
N LEU A 344 -16.76 -2.32 15.67
CA LEU A 344 -16.11 -3.10 16.72
C LEU A 344 -16.78 -2.86 18.08
N VAL A 345 -16.95 -3.93 18.84
CA VAL A 345 -17.43 -3.84 20.22
C VAL A 345 -16.23 -3.53 21.11
N LEU A 346 -16.22 -2.32 21.68
CA LEU A 346 -15.19 -1.88 22.61
C LEU A 346 -15.73 -2.00 24.04
N THR A 347 -15.00 -2.70 24.90
CA THR A 347 -15.36 -2.82 26.32
C THR A 347 -15.11 -1.49 27.00
N LYS A 348 -16.11 -0.97 27.68
CA LYS A 348 -15.98 0.27 28.48
C LYS A 348 -15.30 -0.02 29.82
N LYS A 349 -14.62 1.02 30.33
CA LYS A 349 -14.08 1.00 31.72
C LYS A 349 -15.18 0.93 32.74
#